data_6bbd14614966f1e451f1684e0dabe539
#
_entry.id   6bbd14614966f1e451f1684e0dabe539
#
_cell.length_a   1.000
_cell.length_b   1.000
_cell.length_c   1.000
_cell.angle_alpha   90.00
_cell.angle_beta   90.00
_cell.angle_gamma   90.00
#
_symmetry.space_group_name_H-M   'P 1'
#
loop_
_entity.id
_entity.type
_entity.pdbx_description
1 polymer ?
#
loop_
_entity_poly.entity_id
_entity_poly.type
_entity_poly.pdbx_seq_one_letter_code
_entity_poly.pdbx_strand_id
1 'polypeptide(L)'
;MSPNIFESGKNDGDVINLAIIQPSTDPFKKFDNDYLNDIEQEFVSLSSQAAEKADILVWPEAPLPYTSESARSQDLIKNIEKPLISGFFSYQNGNLYNSIINSEQEIKYNKRKLVPFGEYIPFERFLRGLISFFDMPMSNMTRGDSPKKMNVGYGSFSPLVCFDIVFGEMVRKDVKSSNYLINVSNDTWFGNSFGPYQHLEISRIRSIENNIPIVRATNDGISALIDSKGTIVDYMGKGNSGILHVKLVPTDVRTFYNKYGNLLLYIYLFIVSIKLFFVRMRNA
;
A
#
# COMPACT_ATOMS: atom_id res chain seq x y z
N MET A 1 -16.01 36.15 -1.94
CA MET A 1 -14.73 35.75 -2.55
C MET A 1 -13.81 35.26 -1.44
N SER A 2 -13.71 33.96 -1.23
CA SER A 2 -12.79 33.40 -0.25
C SER A 2 -11.41 33.27 -0.91
N PRO A 3 -10.32 33.66 -0.26
CA PRO A 3 -9.00 33.47 -0.84
C PRO A 3 -8.68 31.98 -0.92
N ASN A 4 -8.32 31.49 -2.10
CA ASN A 4 -7.77 30.17 -2.32
C ASN A 4 -6.43 30.06 -1.59
N ILE A 5 -6.41 29.41 -0.40
CA ILE A 5 -5.23 29.21 0.44
C ILE A 5 -4.35 28.04 -0.07
N PHE A 6 -4.71 27.41 -1.19
CA PHE A 6 -4.00 26.26 -1.77
C PHE A 6 -3.56 26.55 -3.21
N GLU A 7 -2.70 27.51 -3.41
CA GLU A 7 -1.88 27.52 -4.62
C GLU A 7 -0.81 26.41 -4.47
N SER A 8 -1.03 25.30 -5.15
CA SER A 8 0.00 24.29 -5.36
C SER A 8 1.08 24.90 -6.24
N GLY A 9 2.29 25.04 -5.73
CA GLY A 9 3.45 25.24 -6.56
C GLY A 9 3.56 24.07 -7.55
N LYS A 10 3.04 24.27 -8.75
CA LYS A 10 3.26 23.37 -9.89
C LYS A 10 4.71 23.55 -10.34
N ASN A 11 5.54 22.57 -10.07
CA ASN A 11 6.65 22.29 -10.97
C ASN A 11 6.08 21.43 -12.11
N ASP A 12 5.85 22.02 -13.25
CA ASP A 12 5.35 21.38 -14.48
C ASP A 12 6.35 20.36 -15.08
N GLY A 13 7.42 19.97 -14.34
CA GLY A 13 8.52 19.13 -14.81
C GLY A 13 8.50 17.66 -14.36
N ASP A 14 7.71 17.28 -13.36
CA ASP A 14 7.93 16.00 -12.68
C ASP A 14 6.70 15.06 -12.73
N VAL A 15 6.04 14.95 -13.88
CA VAL A 15 4.98 13.95 -14.08
C VAL A 15 5.61 12.58 -14.30
N ILE A 16 5.21 11.60 -13.48
CA ILE A 16 5.67 10.21 -13.59
C ILE A 16 4.57 9.39 -14.28
N ASN A 17 4.89 8.73 -15.39
CA ASN A 17 3.97 7.82 -16.04
C ASN A 17 4.11 6.43 -15.38
N LEU A 18 3.07 5.97 -14.69
CA LEU A 18 3.05 4.64 -14.10
C LEU A 18 2.03 3.76 -14.81
N ALA A 19 2.31 2.47 -14.83
CA ALA A 19 1.33 1.46 -15.17
C ALA A 19 1.10 0.52 -13.98
N ILE A 20 -0.14 0.43 -13.55
CA ILE A 20 -0.58 -0.49 -12.50
C ILE A 20 -1.11 -1.74 -13.20
N ILE A 21 -0.56 -2.90 -12.86
CA ILE A 21 -0.97 -4.20 -13.39
C ILE A 21 -1.97 -4.82 -12.40
N GLN A 22 -3.19 -5.06 -12.85
CA GLN A 22 -4.24 -5.76 -12.10
C GLN A 22 -4.61 -7.04 -12.85
N PRO A 23 -4.17 -8.22 -12.40
CA PRO A 23 -4.46 -9.48 -13.10
C PRO A 23 -5.82 -10.06 -12.74
N SER A 24 -6.42 -9.67 -11.62
CA SER A 24 -7.68 -10.23 -11.09
C SER A 24 -7.61 -11.75 -10.88
N THR A 25 -6.44 -12.25 -10.45
CA THR A 25 -6.18 -13.67 -10.24
C THR A 25 -6.85 -14.17 -8.97
N ASP A 26 -7.47 -15.35 -9.03
CA ASP A 26 -7.97 -16.06 -7.87
C ASP A 26 -6.82 -16.34 -6.87
N PRO A 27 -6.95 -15.99 -5.58
CA PRO A 27 -5.88 -16.07 -4.60
C PRO A 27 -5.42 -17.51 -4.32
N PHE A 28 -6.24 -18.52 -4.60
CA PHE A 28 -5.90 -19.92 -4.42
C PHE A 28 -5.19 -20.51 -5.64
N LYS A 29 -5.52 -20.07 -6.86
CA LYS A 29 -4.89 -20.57 -8.09
C LYS A 29 -3.39 -20.35 -8.15
N LYS A 30 -2.88 -19.25 -7.56
CA LYS A 30 -1.43 -19.00 -7.53
C LYS A 30 -0.62 -20.02 -6.75
N PHE A 31 -1.24 -20.83 -5.88
CA PHE A 31 -0.59 -21.91 -5.14
C PHE A 31 -0.71 -23.27 -5.86
N ASP A 32 -1.41 -23.32 -6.98
CA ASP A 32 -1.56 -24.50 -7.82
C ASP A 32 -0.57 -24.42 -9.00
N ASN A 33 0.31 -25.43 -9.08
CA ASN A 33 1.35 -25.47 -10.11
C ASN A 33 0.80 -25.49 -11.54
N ASP A 34 -0.42 -25.99 -11.74
CA ASP A 34 -1.05 -26.07 -13.06
C ASP A 34 -1.39 -24.68 -13.62
N TYR A 35 -1.64 -23.70 -12.75
CA TYR A 35 -1.98 -22.33 -13.16
C TYR A 35 -0.81 -21.35 -13.05
N LEU A 36 0.26 -21.72 -12.35
CA LEU A 36 1.34 -20.79 -12.02
C LEU A 36 2.05 -20.21 -13.24
N ASN A 37 2.29 -21.04 -14.27
CA ASN A 37 2.93 -20.58 -15.50
C ASN A 37 2.04 -19.60 -16.27
N ASP A 38 0.73 -19.84 -16.32
CA ASP A 38 -0.20 -18.94 -16.99
C ASP A 38 -0.28 -17.58 -16.27
N ILE A 39 -0.29 -17.59 -14.95
CA ILE A 39 -0.29 -16.36 -14.13
C ILE A 39 1.01 -15.56 -14.37
N GLU A 40 2.17 -16.21 -14.40
CA GLU A 40 3.43 -15.53 -14.72
C GLU A 40 3.44 -14.94 -16.12
N GLN A 41 2.98 -15.69 -17.10
CA GLN A 41 2.90 -15.23 -18.49
C GLN A 41 1.96 -14.02 -18.62
N GLU A 42 0.84 -14.02 -17.89
CA GLU A 42 -0.06 -12.87 -17.82
C GLU A 42 0.66 -11.63 -17.28
N PHE A 43 1.38 -11.74 -16.15
CA PHE A 43 2.16 -10.62 -15.60
C PHE A 43 3.23 -10.11 -16.57
N VAL A 44 3.99 -11.00 -17.21
CA VAL A 44 5.00 -10.63 -18.20
C VAL A 44 4.36 -9.94 -19.41
N SER A 45 3.30 -10.52 -19.95
CA SER A 45 2.59 -9.98 -21.11
C SER A 45 2.02 -8.58 -20.83
N LEU A 46 1.30 -8.40 -19.71
CA LEU A 46 0.77 -7.09 -19.32
C LEU A 46 1.89 -6.09 -19.07
N SER A 47 3.00 -6.53 -18.46
CA SER A 47 4.15 -5.65 -18.19
C SER A 47 4.84 -5.20 -19.47
N SER A 48 5.05 -6.09 -20.45
CA SER A 48 5.60 -5.73 -21.77
C SER A 48 4.72 -4.71 -22.50
N GLN A 49 3.41 -4.94 -22.51
CA GLN A 49 2.46 -3.98 -23.13
C GLN A 49 2.47 -2.62 -22.41
N ALA A 50 2.61 -2.64 -21.08
CA ALA A 50 2.65 -1.42 -20.29
C ALA A 50 3.93 -0.62 -20.48
N ALA A 51 5.06 -1.28 -20.73
CA ALA A 51 6.40 -0.68 -20.81
C ALA A 51 6.53 0.40 -21.90
N GLU A 52 5.73 0.31 -22.96
CA GLU A 52 5.72 1.30 -24.05
C GLU A 52 5.31 2.71 -23.58
N LYS A 53 4.47 2.80 -22.56
CA LYS A 53 3.85 4.07 -22.12
C LYS A 53 4.11 4.42 -20.66
N ALA A 54 4.87 3.57 -19.95
CA ALA A 54 5.15 3.75 -18.53
C ALA A 54 6.65 3.91 -18.28
N ASP A 55 6.97 4.72 -17.28
CA ASP A 55 8.33 4.86 -16.74
C ASP A 55 8.57 3.84 -15.62
N ILE A 56 7.50 3.45 -14.90
CA ILE A 56 7.52 2.55 -13.76
C ILE A 56 6.32 1.61 -13.84
N LEU A 57 6.54 0.34 -13.53
CA LEU A 57 5.49 -0.66 -13.37
C LEU A 57 5.20 -0.93 -11.89
N VAL A 58 3.93 -1.10 -11.56
CA VAL A 58 3.50 -1.43 -10.19
C VAL A 58 2.65 -2.69 -10.21
N TRP A 59 3.14 -3.75 -9.56
CA TRP A 59 2.41 -4.99 -9.34
C TRP A 59 1.76 -5.02 -7.95
N PRO A 60 0.69 -5.80 -7.75
CA PRO A 60 -0.02 -5.88 -6.49
C PRO A 60 0.74 -6.63 -5.39
N GLU A 61 0.10 -6.84 -4.25
CA GLU A 61 0.58 -7.59 -3.11
C GLU A 61 0.73 -9.08 -3.45
N ALA A 62 1.93 -9.63 -3.22
CA ALA A 62 2.25 -11.05 -3.33
C ALA A 62 1.58 -11.70 -4.57
N PRO A 63 1.88 -11.20 -5.78
CA PRO A 63 1.24 -11.69 -7.01
C PRO A 63 1.53 -13.17 -7.27
N LEU A 64 2.66 -13.66 -6.79
CA LEU A 64 3.20 -15.01 -7.00
C LEU A 64 3.51 -15.68 -5.66
N PRO A 65 3.51 -17.02 -5.58
CA PRO A 65 3.62 -17.76 -4.32
C PRO A 65 5.05 -17.95 -3.80
N TYR A 66 6.03 -17.46 -4.49
CA TYR A 66 7.44 -17.63 -4.13
C TYR A 66 8.07 -16.31 -3.65
N THR A 67 9.23 -16.44 -3.00
CA THR A 67 9.92 -15.28 -2.44
C THR A 67 10.71 -14.51 -3.49
N SER A 68 10.94 -13.22 -3.24
CA SER A 68 11.75 -12.36 -4.10
C SER A 68 13.20 -12.84 -4.26
N GLU A 69 13.70 -13.69 -3.37
CA GLU A 69 15.05 -14.28 -3.41
C GLU A 69 15.13 -15.55 -4.26
N SER A 70 13.99 -16.13 -4.67
CA SER A 70 14.00 -17.35 -5.48
C SER A 70 14.59 -17.09 -6.87
N ALA A 71 15.28 -18.07 -7.44
CA ALA A 71 15.83 -17.97 -8.80
C ALA A 71 14.73 -17.63 -9.82
N ARG A 72 13.54 -18.22 -9.67
CA ARG A 72 12.38 -17.96 -10.53
C ARG A 72 11.91 -16.52 -10.49
N SER A 73 11.82 -15.91 -9.29
CA SER A 73 11.50 -14.48 -9.15
C SER A 73 12.57 -13.58 -9.77
N GLN A 74 13.83 -13.91 -9.52
CA GLN A 74 14.95 -13.13 -10.03
C GLN A 74 15.00 -13.16 -11.57
N ASP A 75 14.76 -14.31 -12.18
CA ASP A 75 14.72 -14.43 -13.64
C ASP A 75 13.50 -13.68 -14.22
N LEU A 76 12.34 -13.78 -13.55
CA LEU A 76 11.15 -13.05 -13.95
C LEU A 76 11.36 -11.52 -13.92
N ILE A 77 11.89 -11.01 -12.81
CA ILE A 77 12.14 -9.57 -12.61
C ILE A 77 13.16 -9.04 -13.65
N LYS A 78 14.20 -9.80 -13.96
CA LYS A 78 15.20 -9.43 -14.98
C LYS A 78 14.62 -9.26 -16.38
N ASN A 79 13.55 -9.97 -16.69
CA ASN A 79 12.87 -9.90 -17.98
C ASN A 79 11.87 -8.73 -18.07
N ILE A 80 11.66 -7.99 -16.99
CA ILE A 80 10.82 -6.79 -16.99
C ILE A 80 11.68 -5.58 -17.41
N GLU A 81 11.31 -4.93 -18.51
CA GLU A 81 12.11 -3.87 -19.16
C GLU A 81 12.15 -2.54 -18.37
N LYS A 82 11.21 -2.34 -17.45
CA LYS A 82 11.07 -1.10 -16.70
C LYS A 82 11.27 -1.33 -15.21
N PRO A 83 11.63 -0.28 -14.44
CA PRO A 83 11.63 -0.33 -12.99
C PRO A 83 10.31 -0.92 -12.46
N LEU A 84 10.40 -1.95 -11.65
CA LEU A 84 9.27 -2.66 -11.08
C LEU A 84 9.20 -2.43 -9.57
N ILE A 85 8.03 -1.96 -9.10
CA ILE A 85 7.66 -1.95 -7.70
C ILE A 85 6.61 -3.04 -7.51
N SER A 86 6.88 -4.00 -6.65
CA SER A 86 5.98 -5.15 -6.47
C SER A 86 5.91 -5.64 -5.04
N GLY A 87 4.75 -6.14 -4.63
CA GLY A 87 4.63 -6.97 -3.45
C GLY A 87 5.23 -8.35 -3.71
N PHE A 88 6.03 -8.87 -2.79
CA PHE A 88 6.55 -10.23 -2.82
C PHE A 88 6.65 -10.79 -1.40
N PHE A 89 6.59 -12.11 -1.28
CA PHE A 89 7.13 -12.75 -0.08
C PHE A 89 8.64 -12.57 -0.07
N SER A 90 9.23 -12.45 1.10
CA SER A 90 10.67 -12.27 1.29
C SER A 90 11.15 -13.10 2.47
N TYR A 91 12.24 -13.81 2.31
CA TYR A 91 12.81 -14.63 3.37
C TYR A 91 14.11 -13.99 3.87
N GLN A 92 14.14 -13.53 5.11
CA GLN A 92 15.28 -12.81 5.69
C GLN A 92 15.59 -13.38 7.08
N ASN A 93 16.83 -13.81 7.32
CA ASN A 93 17.30 -14.30 8.63
C ASN A 93 16.38 -15.37 9.26
N GLY A 94 15.87 -16.31 8.46
CA GLY A 94 15.00 -17.37 8.95
C GLY A 94 13.52 -16.99 9.10
N ASN A 95 13.13 -15.77 8.72
CA ASN A 95 11.77 -15.26 8.85
C ASN A 95 11.14 -14.94 7.50
N LEU A 96 9.84 -15.23 7.37
CA LEU A 96 9.04 -14.91 6.19
C LEU A 96 8.33 -13.58 6.39
N TYR A 97 8.43 -12.70 5.41
CA TYR A 97 7.80 -11.40 5.39
C TYR A 97 6.91 -11.23 4.14
N ASN A 98 5.89 -10.41 4.27
CA ASN A 98 5.17 -9.83 3.14
C ASN A 98 5.82 -8.47 2.86
N SER A 99 6.40 -8.28 1.68
CA SER A 99 7.32 -7.17 1.41
C SER A 99 6.97 -6.44 0.12
N ILE A 100 7.38 -5.18 0.03
CA ILE A 100 7.51 -4.46 -1.23
C ILE A 100 8.98 -4.45 -1.62
N ILE A 101 9.25 -4.81 -2.87
CA ILE A 101 10.55 -4.69 -3.52
C ILE A 101 10.55 -3.58 -4.54
N ASN A 102 11.73 -3.05 -4.82
CA ASN A 102 12.03 -2.20 -5.97
C ASN A 102 13.13 -2.89 -6.77
N SER A 103 12.89 -3.18 -8.06
CA SER A 103 13.85 -3.90 -8.90
C SER A 103 15.18 -3.18 -9.10
N GLU A 104 15.22 -1.86 -8.89
CA GLU A 104 16.45 -1.05 -8.98
C GLU A 104 17.21 -0.95 -7.65
N GLN A 105 16.67 -1.46 -6.54
CA GLN A 105 17.25 -1.29 -5.22
C GLN A 105 17.17 -2.59 -4.41
N GLU A 106 18.20 -2.87 -3.62
CA GLU A 106 18.18 -4.00 -2.69
C GLU A 106 17.27 -3.76 -1.45
N ILE A 107 16.76 -2.52 -1.30
CA ILE A 107 15.94 -2.14 -0.16
C ILE A 107 14.56 -2.78 -0.30
N LYS A 108 14.15 -3.46 0.77
CA LYS A 108 12.80 -4.03 0.91
C LYS A 108 12.07 -3.36 2.07
N TYR A 109 10.77 -3.16 1.88
CA TYR A 109 9.87 -2.79 2.95
C TYR A 109 9.08 -4.02 3.40
N ASN A 110 9.11 -4.35 4.65
CA ASN A 110 8.35 -5.46 5.24
C ASN A 110 7.08 -4.93 5.90
N LYS A 111 5.95 -5.55 5.62
CA LYS A 111 4.63 -5.21 6.19
C LYS A 111 4.70 -5.13 7.70
N ARG A 112 4.21 -4.04 8.28
CA ARG A 112 4.31 -3.79 9.73
C ARG A 112 3.03 -4.07 10.49
N LYS A 113 1.90 -4.12 9.82
CA LYS A 113 0.59 -4.36 10.40
C LYS A 113 -0.02 -5.62 9.79
N LEU A 114 0.28 -6.74 10.42
CA LEU A 114 -0.23 -8.03 9.99
C LEU A 114 -1.71 -8.16 10.31
N VAL A 115 -2.44 -8.83 9.42
CA VAL A 115 -3.87 -9.14 9.59
C VAL A 115 -4.01 -10.34 10.54
N PRO A 116 -4.71 -10.18 11.68
CA PRO A 116 -4.97 -11.29 12.59
C PRO A 116 -5.72 -12.42 11.88
N PHE A 117 -5.37 -13.66 12.18
CA PHE A 117 -5.92 -14.90 11.61
C PHE A 117 -5.68 -15.09 10.10
N GLY A 118 -5.19 -14.09 9.36
CA GLY A 118 -4.77 -14.20 7.97
C GLY A 118 -3.27 -14.37 7.81
N GLU A 119 -2.50 -13.54 8.50
CA GLU A 119 -1.03 -13.50 8.39
C GLU A 119 -0.32 -13.93 9.67
N TYR A 120 -1.01 -13.92 10.80
CA TYR A 120 -0.53 -14.49 12.06
C TYR A 120 -1.70 -14.96 12.92
N ILE A 121 -1.44 -15.89 13.84
CA ILE A 121 -2.43 -16.39 14.79
C ILE A 121 -2.21 -15.71 16.15
N PRO A 122 -3.13 -14.83 16.60
CA PRO A 122 -3.06 -14.25 17.95
C PRO A 122 -3.13 -15.37 18.99
N PHE A 123 -2.33 -15.27 20.05
CA PHE A 123 -2.30 -16.27 21.14
C PHE A 123 -2.05 -17.71 20.68
N GLU A 124 -1.22 -17.89 19.65
CA GLU A 124 -0.94 -19.18 19.03
C GLU A 124 -0.69 -20.33 20.04
N ARG A 125 0.04 -20.05 21.15
CA ARG A 125 0.31 -21.05 22.21
C ARG A 125 -0.95 -21.63 22.84
N PHE A 126 -2.06 -20.87 22.89
CA PHE A 126 -3.33 -21.31 23.48
C PHE A 126 -4.28 -21.90 22.43
N LEU A 127 -4.13 -21.48 21.17
CA LEU A 127 -5.07 -21.80 20.11
C LEU A 127 -4.59 -22.90 19.18
N ARG A 128 -3.32 -23.30 19.21
CA ARG A 128 -2.71 -24.31 18.34
C ARG A 128 -3.41 -25.68 18.35
N GLY A 129 -4.12 -26.03 19.43
CA GLY A 129 -4.90 -27.27 19.53
C GLY A 129 -6.36 -27.17 19.08
N LEU A 130 -6.88 -25.96 18.93
CA LEU A 130 -8.28 -25.71 18.56
C LEU A 130 -8.48 -25.30 17.10
N ILE A 131 -7.40 -24.91 16.38
CA ILE A 131 -7.51 -24.18 15.11
C ILE A 131 -6.72 -24.91 13.99
N SER A 132 -6.87 -26.24 13.87
CA SER A 132 -6.43 -26.95 12.66
C SER A 132 -7.17 -26.52 11.38
N PHE A 133 -8.24 -25.73 11.54
CA PHE A 133 -9.03 -25.15 10.44
C PHE A 133 -8.38 -23.92 9.79
N PHE A 134 -7.36 -23.31 10.41
CA PHE A 134 -6.72 -22.09 9.94
C PHE A 134 -5.29 -22.29 9.41
N ASP A 135 -4.93 -23.47 8.96
CA ASP A 135 -3.68 -23.72 8.23
C ASP A 135 -3.71 -23.04 6.85
N MET A 136 -3.82 -21.72 6.86
CA MET A 136 -3.63 -20.94 5.64
C MET A 136 -2.12 -20.82 5.34
N PRO A 137 -1.69 -20.92 4.07
CA PRO A 137 -0.26 -20.87 3.70
C PRO A 137 0.49 -19.65 4.18
N MET A 138 -0.22 -18.62 4.67
CA MET A 138 0.31 -17.31 5.07
C MET A 138 0.27 -17.04 6.59
N SER A 139 -0.09 -18.01 7.42
CA SER A 139 -0.37 -17.81 8.86
C SER A 139 0.85 -17.62 9.78
N ASN A 140 2.08 -17.61 9.24
CA ASN A 140 3.33 -17.48 10.01
C ASN A 140 4.23 -16.33 9.52
N MET A 141 3.63 -15.19 9.16
CA MET A 141 4.41 -14.05 8.72
C MET A 141 5.05 -13.30 9.88
N THR A 142 6.25 -12.81 9.64
CA THR A 142 6.96 -11.96 10.58
C THR A 142 6.62 -10.49 10.30
N ARG A 143 6.40 -9.74 11.36
CA ARG A 143 6.13 -8.30 11.30
C ARG A 143 7.41 -7.54 10.99
N GLY A 144 7.34 -6.60 10.03
CA GLY A 144 8.39 -5.62 9.78
C GLY A 144 8.52 -4.63 10.95
N ASP A 145 9.71 -4.08 11.16
CA ASP A 145 10.07 -3.25 12.31
C ASP A 145 10.17 -1.76 11.98
N SER A 146 10.46 -1.38 10.74
CA SER A 146 10.77 0.00 10.39
C SER A 146 10.10 0.49 9.10
N PRO A 147 9.74 1.80 9.03
CA PRO A 147 9.37 2.42 7.78
C PRO A 147 10.56 2.43 6.82
N LYS A 148 10.27 2.44 5.53
CA LYS A 148 11.26 2.64 4.48
C LYS A 148 10.83 3.80 3.59
N LYS A 149 11.81 4.47 3.05
CA LYS A 149 11.67 5.38 1.93
C LYS A 149 12.40 4.73 0.77
N MET A 150 11.72 4.57 -0.34
CA MET A 150 12.29 4.01 -1.55
C MET A 150 12.38 5.10 -2.62
N ASN A 151 13.38 5.00 -3.48
CA ASN A 151 13.54 5.89 -4.62
C ASN A 151 13.42 5.06 -5.89
N VAL A 152 12.78 5.62 -6.88
CA VAL A 152 12.82 5.12 -8.25
C VAL A 152 12.99 6.35 -9.12
N GLY A 153 13.95 6.36 -10.00
CA GLY A 153 14.43 7.47 -10.86
C GLY A 153 13.81 8.87 -10.74
N TYR A 154 12.53 8.95 -10.52
CA TYR A 154 11.67 10.15 -10.56
C TYR A 154 11.16 10.62 -9.21
N GLY A 155 11.79 10.25 -8.11
CA GLY A 155 11.40 10.71 -6.79
C GLY A 155 11.37 9.63 -5.73
N SER A 156 10.85 9.97 -4.56
CA SER A 156 10.81 9.07 -3.43
C SER A 156 9.38 8.72 -3.03
N PHE A 157 9.15 7.47 -2.67
CA PHE A 157 7.86 7.01 -2.20
C PHE A 157 7.94 6.29 -0.85
N SER A 158 6.81 6.30 -0.14
CA SER A 158 6.58 5.47 1.04
C SER A 158 5.84 4.22 0.61
N PRO A 159 6.43 3.02 0.77
CA PRO A 159 5.76 1.75 0.51
C PRO A 159 4.82 1.37 1.65
N LEU A 160 3.64 0.85 1.33
CA LEU A 160 2.69 0.25 2.28
C LEU A 160 2.08 -1.02 1.69
N VAL A 161 1.98 -2.07 2.51
CA VAL A 161 1.34 -3.32 2.11
C VAL A 161 -0.06 -3.40 2.73
N CYS A 162 -1.09 -3.44 1.86
CA CYS A 162 -2.47 -3.77 2.19
C CYS A 162 -2.97 -3.02 3.44
N PHE A 163 -3.21 -3.74 4.53
CA PHE A 163 -3.77 -3.25 5.79
C PHE A 163 -2.92 -2.17 6.49
N ASP A 164 -1.65 -1.99 6.13
CA ASP A 164 -0.81 -0.91 6.66
C ASP A 164 -1.46 0.48 6.50
N ILE A 165 -2.17 0.71 5.38
CA ILE A 165 -2.82 1.98 5.06
C ILE A 165 -3.91 2.39 6.06
N VAL A 166 -4.47 1.43 6.79
CA VAL A 166 -5.52 1.67 7.79
C VAL A 166 -5.00 2.48 8.99
N PHE A 167 -3.71 2.36 9.30
CA PHE A 167 -3.09 2.96 10.48
C PHE A 167 -2.60 4.39 10.23
N GLY A 168 -3.50 5.37 10.34
CA GLY A 168 -3.25 6.77 9.97
C GLY A 168 -2.02 7.40 10.61
N GLU A 169 -1.76 7.16 11.92
CA GLU A 169 -0.57 7.69 12.59
C GLU A 169 0.73 7.07 12.07
N MET A 170 0.68 5.80 11.65
CA MET A 170 1.81 5.15 11.00
C MET A 170 2.09 5.78 9.64
N VAL A 171 1.05 5.90 8.80
CA VAL A 171 1.14 6.54 7.48
C VAL A 171 1.66 7.96 7.61
N ARG A 172 1.11 8.75 8.55
CA ARG A 172 1.52 10.13 8.81
C ARG A 172 3.02 10.28 9.06
N LYS A 173 3.60 9.35 9.83
CA LYS A 173 5.04 9.36 10.13
C LYS A 173 5.88 8.94 8.93
N ASP A 174 5.42 7.96 8.18
CA ASP A 174 6.16 7.37 7.07
C ASP A 174 6.31 8.32 5.89
N VAL A 175 5.25 9.07 5.57
CA VAL A 175 5.21 9.90 4.36
C VAL A 175 5.90 11.25 4.52
N LYS A 176 6.50 11.56 5.68
CA LYS A 176 7.12 12.89 5.94
C LYS A 176 8.20 13.29 4.94
N SER A 177 8.93 12.32 4.42
CA SER A 177 10.08 12.54 3.53
C SER A 177 9.88 11.98 2.12
N SER A 178 8.67 11.59 1.76
CA SER A 178 8.35 11.00 0.46
C SER A 178 7.45 11.91 -0.35
N ASN A 179 7.51 11.83 -1.68
CA ASN A 179 6.74 12.68 -2.58
C ASN A 179 5.39 12.08 -2.95
N TYR A 180 5.28 10.75 -2.86
CA TYR A 180 4.06 9.97 -3.09
C TYR A 180 4.07 8.69 -2.25
N LEU A 181 2.97 7.95 -2.28
CA LEU A 181 2.80 6.69 -1.58
C LEU A 181 2.40 5.61 -2.58
N ILE A 182 2.98 4.42 -2.43
CA ILE A 182 2.55 3.22 -3.16
C ILE A 182 1.97 2.23 -2.16
N ASN A 183 0.70 1.87 -2.35
CA ASN A 183 0.00 0.85 -1.59
C ASN A 183 -0.30 -0.35 -2.48
N VAL A 184 0.38 -1.46 -2.25
CA VAL A 184 0.07 -2.73 -2.90
C VAL A 184 -0.88 -3.55 -2.02
N SER A 185 -1.89 -4.19 -2.62
CA SER A 185 -2.92 -4.91 -1.86
C SER A 185 -3.42 -6.15 -2.61
N ASN A 186 -4.01 -7.07 -1.85
CA ASN A 186 -4.80 -8.18 -2.39
C ASN A 186 -6.17 -8.18 -1.73
N ASP A 187 -7.13 -7.48 -2.35
CA ASP A 187 -8.47 -7.31 -1.81
C ASP A 187 -9.40 -8.51 -2.12
N THR A 188 -8.92 -9.53 -2.81
CA THR A 188 -9.68 -10.75 -3.16
C THR A 188 -10.27 -11.42 -1.93
N TRP A 189 -9.57 -11.35 -0.79
CA TRP A 189 -10.00 -11.91 0.49
C TRP A 189 -11.31 -11.32 1.02
N PHE A 190 -11.68 -10.13 0.58
CA PHE A 190 -12.94 -9.50 0.96
C PHE A 190 -14.16 -10.08 0.21
N GLY A 191 -13.94 -10.95 -0.80
CA GLY A 191 -15.01 -11.54 -1.61
C GLY A 191 -15.94 -10.47 -2.20
N ASN A 192 -17.24 -10.71 -2.12
CA ASN A 192 -18.27 -9.78 -2.64
C ASN A 192 -18.75 -8.75 -1.60
N SER A 193 -17.99 -8.53 -0.53
CA SER A 193 -18.32 -7.54 0.50
C SER A 193 -18.00 -6.11 0.06
N PHE A 194 -18.37 -5.14 0.90
CA PHE A 194 -17.97 -3.73 0.73
C PHE A 194 -16.49 -3.47 1.10
N GLY A 195 -15.74 -4.47 1.54
CA GLY A 195 -14.35 -4.34 1.99
C GLY A 195 -13.42 -3.62 1.00
N PRO A 196 -13.37 -3.96 -0.28
CA PRO A 196 -12.53 -3.26 -1.26
C PRO A 196 -12.84 -1.77 -1.39
N TYR A 197 -14.12 -1.40 -1.33
CA TYR A 197 -14.57 0.00 -1.40
C TYR A 197 -14.18 0.78 -0.14
N GLN A 198 -14.37 0.18 1.05
CA GLN A 198 -13.94 0.79 2.30
C GLN A 198 -12.41 0.97 2.34
N HIS A 199 -11.65 0.01 1.84
CA HIS A 199 -10.20 0.06 1.77
C HIS A 199 -9.72 1.18 0.82
N LEU A 200 -10.41 1.39 -0.31
CA LEU A 200 -10.17 2.51 -1.20
C LEU A 200 -10.48 3.85 -0.51
N GLU A 201 -11.61 3.98 0.18
CA GLU A 201 -11.97 5.21 0.91
C GLU A 201 -10.99 5.54 2.03
N ILE A 202 -10.47 4.54 2.74
CA ILE A 202 -9.38 4.73 3.69
C ILE A 202 -8.15 5.31 3.00
N SER A 203 -7.78 4.80 1.82
CA SER A 203 -6.65 5.33 1.05
C SER A 203 -6.87 6.80 0.67
N ARG A 204 -8.10 7.18 0.26
CA ARG A 204 -8.47 8.58 -0.01
C ARG A 204 -8.30 9.48 1.20
N ILE A 205 -8.76 9.01 2.37
CA ILE A 205 -8.58 9.74 3.63
C ILE A 205 -7.09 9.94 3.93
N ARG A 206 -6.24 8.93 3.74
CA ARG A 206 -4.79 9.05 3.96
C ARG A 206 -4.15 10.08 3.03
N SER A 207 -4.61 10.14 1.78
CA SER A 207 -4.17 11.17 0.84
C SER A 207 -4.49 12.57 1.35
N ILE A 208 -5.74 12.83 1.73
CA ILE A 208 -6.21 14.13 2.25
C ILE A 208 -5.45 14.51 3.52
N GLU A 209 -5.37 13.61 4.49
CA GLU A 209 -4.70 13.85 5.78
C GLU A 209 -3.25 14.29 5.62
N ASN A 210 -2.57 13.80 4.61
CA ASN A 210 -1.13 14.01 4.44
C ASN A 210 -0.79 14.94 3.27
N ASN A 211 -1.76 15.32 2.44
CA ASN A 211 -1.56 15.99 1.15
C ASN A 211 -0.51 15.25 0.31
N ILE A 212 -0.76 13.96 0.05
CA ILE A 212 0.14 13.08 -0.68
C ILE A 212 -0.63 12.25 -1.70
N PRO A 213 -0.21 12.18 -2.97
CA PRO A 213 -0.84 11.30 -3.94
C PRO A 213 -0.52 9.84 -3.64
N ILE A 214 -1.47 8.96 -3.95
CA ILE A 214 -1.37 7.52 -3.70
C ILE A 214 -1.57 6.74 -4.99
N VAL A 215 -0.62 5.88 -5.30
CA VAL A 215 -0.74 4.81 -6.30
C VAL A 215 -1.16 3.55 -5.57
N ARG A 216 -2.36 3.06 -5.86
CA ARG A 216 -2.90 1.85 -5.28
C ARG A 216 -2.95 0.75 -6.32
N ALA A 217 -2.21 -0.33 -6.11
CA ALA A 217 -2.18 -1.52 -6.96
C ALA A 217 -2.81 -2.71 -6.23
N THR A 218 -3.86 -3.30 -6.79
CA THR A 218 -4.55 -4.44 -6.19
C THR A 218 -4.58 -5.64 -7.13
N ASN A 219 -4.59 -6.85 -6.59
CA ASN A 219 -4.75 -8.07 -7.39
C ASN A 219 -6.17 -8.16 -7.97
N ASP A 220 -7.17 -8.18 -7.09
CA ASP A 220 -8.59 -8.09 -7.44
C ASP A 220 -9.28 -7.19 -6.42
N GLY A 221 -9.35 -5.94 -6.71
CA GLY A 221 -9.92 -4.90 -5.89
C GLY A 221 -10.14 -3.67 -6.75
N ILE A 222 -9.84 -2.51 -6.20
CA ILE A 222 -9.91 -1.26 -6.96
C ILE A 222 -8.51 -0.66 -7.00
N SER A 223 -7.82 -0.85 -8.13
CA SER A 223 -6.57 -0.16 -8.41
C SER A 223 -6.86 1.27 -8.82
N ALA A 224 -6.09 2.24 -8.33
CA ALA A 224 -6.38 3.64 -8.57
C ALA A 224 -5.15 4.55 -8.43
N LEU A 225 -5.19 5.68 -9.11
CA LEU A 225 -4.44 6.87 -8.74
C LEU A 225 -5.35 7.82 -7.97
N ILE A 226 -4.93 8.19 -6.78
CA ILE A 226 -5.59 9.17 -5.90
C ILE A 226 -4.69 10.40 -5.80
N ASP A 227 -5.20 11.58 -6.12
CA ASP A 227 -4.44 12.81 -5.99
C ASP A 227 -4.25 13.22 -4.51
N SER A 228 -3.43 14.23 -4.25
CA SER A 228 -3.15 14.69 -2.89
C SER A 228 -4.35 15.29 -2.15
N LYS A 229 -5.48 15.50 -2.84
CA LYS A 229 -6.75 16.00 -2.29
C LYS A 229 -7.77 14.90 -2.07
N GLY A 230 -7.40 13.63 -2.33
CA GLY A 230 -8.27 12.47 -2.18
C GLY A 230 -9.21 12.24 -3.36
N THR A 231 -9.01 12.92 -4.50
CA THR A 231 -9.78 12.66 -5.71
C THR A 231 -9.25 11.41 -6.41
N ILE A 232 -10.12 10.50 -6.79
CA ILE A 232 -9.76 9.40 -7.67
C ILE A 232 -9.58 9.98 -9.07
N VAL A 233 -8.34 10.01 -9.56
CA VAL A 233 -7.98 10.55 -10.88
C VAL A 233 -8.35 9.56 -11.96
N ASP A 234 -8.00 8.28 -11.72
CA ASP A 234 -8.34 7.16 -12.60
C ASP A 234 -8.35 5.87 -11.80
N TYR A 235 -9.09 4.86 -12.25
CA TYR A 235 -9.21 3.60 -11.54
C TYR A 235 -9.58 2.42 -12.45
N MET A 236 -9.23 1.22 -11.99
CA MET A 236 -9.71 -0.06 -12.52
C MET A 236 -10.53 -0.75 -11.43
N GLY A 237 -11.77 -1.09 -11.74
CA GLY A 237 -12.70 -1.71 -10.80
C GLY A 237 -12.38 -3.17 -10.51
N LYS A 238 -12.95 -3.69 -9.42
CA LYS A 238 -12.89 -5.09 -9.04
C LYS A 238 -13.42 -6.01 -10.16
N GLY A 239 -12.79 -7.17 -10.33
CA GLY A 239 -13.14 -8.17 -11.34
C GLY A 239 -12.63 -7.88 -12.75
N ASN A 240 -11.90 -6.77 -12.94
CA ASN A 240 -11.30 -6.45 -14.23
C ASN A 240 -9.80 -6.80 -14.21
N SER A 241 -9.32 -7.43 -15.27
CA SER A 241 -7.89 -7.65 -15.53
C SER A 241 -7.39 -6.66 -16.57
N GLY A 242 -6.14 -6.19 -16.42
CA GLY A 242 -5.49 -5.33 -17.39
C GLY A 242 -4.47 -4.35 -16.82
N ILE A 243 -4.27 -3.27 -17.57
CA ILE A 243 -3.27 -2.23 -17.30
C ILE A 243 -3.99 -0.90 -17.06
N LEU A 244 -3.71 -0.26 -15.93
CA LEU A 244 -4.17 1.10 -15.64
C LEU A 244 -2.97 2.06 -15.80
N HIS A 245 -2.95 2.82 -16.89
CA HIS A 245 -1.94 3.86 -17.11
C HIS A 245 -2.34 5.15 -16.41
N VAL A 246 -1.46 5.68 -15.56
CA VAL A 246 -1.72 6.88 -14.77
C VAL A 246 -0.56 7.86 -14.82
N LYS A 247 -0.87 9.16 -14.67
CA LYS A 247 0.10 10.24 -14.60
C LYS A 247 0.12 10.80 -13.18
N LEU A 248 1.14 10.43 -12.43
CA LEU A 248 1.35 10.88 -11.06
C LEU A 248 2.06 12.23 -11.03
N VAL A 249 1.53 13.15 -10.25
CA VAL A 249 2.18 14.42 -9.90
C VAL A 249 2.63 14.34 -8.44
N PRO A 250 3.93 14.18 -8.16
CA PRO A 250 4.46 14.14 -6.79
C PRO A 250 4.25 15.45 -6.04
N THR A 251 4.29 15.45 -4.71
CA THR A 251 4.19 16.66 -3.89
C THR A 251 5.07 16.63 -2.65
N ASP A 252 5.69 17.76 -2.33
CA ASP A 252 6.49 17.97 -1.12
C ASP A 252 5.71 18.70 -0.02
N VAL A 253 4.53 19.25 -0.36
CA VAL A 253 3.71 20.01 0.58
C VAL A 253 3.00 19.06 1.54
N ARG A 254 3.07 19.32 2.83
CA ARG A 254 2.41 18.50 3.88
C ARG A 254 1.37 19.32 4.63
N THR A 255 0.30 18.66 5.04
CA THR A 255 -0.77 19.26 5.85
C THR A 255 -0.29 19.63 7.25
N PHE A 256 -1.06 20.44 7.96
CA PHE A 256 -0.89 20.67 9.38
C PHE A 256 -0.97 19.38 10.18
N TYR A 257 -1.95 18.50 9.84
CA TYR A 257 -2.09 17.19 10.47
C TYR A 257 -0.84 16.31 10.27
N ASN A 258 -0.27 16.26 9.06
CA ASN A 258 0.95 15.51 8.83
C ASN A 258 2.10 15.99 9.74
N LYS A 259 2.25 17.30 9.92
CA LYS A 259 3.32 17.89 10.74
C LYS A 259 3.14 17.64 12.24
N TYR A 260 1.93 17.86 12.74
CA TYR A 260 1.64 17.94 14.18
C TYR A 260 0.72 16.83 14.71
N GLY A 261 0.12 16.02 13.84
CA GLY A 261 -0.82 14.96 14.22
C GLY A 261 -2.04 15.54 14.95
N ASN A 262 -2.42 14.89 16.03
CA ASN A 262 -3.59 15.24 16.83
C ASN A 262 -3.37 16.38 17.84
N LEU A 263 -2.33 17.20 17.66
CA LEU A 263 -2.00 18.27 18.62
C LEU A 263 -3.20 19.19 18.95
N LEU A 264 -3.94 19.62 17.92
CA LEU A 264 -5.12 20.49 18.14
C LEU A 264 -6.21 19.79 18.96
N LEU A 265 -6.43 18.50 18.74
CA LEU A 265 -7.37 17.70 19.53
C LEU A 265 -6.92 17.64 21.00
N TYR A 266 -5.65 17.42 21.28
CA TYR A 266 -5.13 17.38 22.65
C TYR A 266 -5.24 18.76 23.33
N ILE A 267 -4.95 19.83 22.64
CA ILE A 267 -5.13 21.20 23.16
C ILE A 267 -6.61 21.44 23.48
N TYR A 268 -7.52 21.07 22.57
CA TYR A 268 -8.96 21.20 22.80
C TYR A 268 -9.42 20.41 24.02
N LEU A 269 -9.05 19.14 24.13
CA LEU A 269 -9.40 18.27 25.27
C LEU A 269 -8.85 18.84 26.58
N PHE A 270 -7.64 19.40 26.56
CA PHE A 270 -7.04 20.06 27.74
C PHE A 270 -7.85 21.27 28.19
N ILE A 271 -8.24 22.15 27.26
CA ILE A 271 -9.06 23.34 27.56
C ILE A 271 -10.43 22.91 28.13
N VAL A 272 -11.07 21.89 27.53
CA VAL A 272 -12.35 21.36 28.03
C VAL A 272 -12.19 20.82 29.45
N SER A 273 -11.14 20.05 29.71
CA SER A 273 -10.85 19.48 31.03
C SER A 273 -10.67 20.57 32.09
N ILE A 274 -9.94 21.64 31.77
CA ILE A 274 -9.77 22.80 32.66
C ILE A 274 -11.11 23.46 32.98
N LYS A 275 -11.94 23.71 31.94
CA LYS A 275 -13.25 24.32 32.14
C LYS A 275 -14.13 23.45 33.04
N LEU A 276 -14.18 22.16 32.82
CA LEU A 276 -14.96 21.24 33.65
C LEU A 276 -14.47 21.22 35.11
N PHE A 277 -13.16 21.25 35.33
CA PHE A 277 -12.57 21.33 36.67
C PHE A 277 -13.03 22.59 37.42
N PHE A 278 -12.96 23.76 36.80
CA PHE A 278 -13.41 25.01 37.42
C PHE A 278 -14.94 25.06 37.66
N VAL A 279 -15.73 24.51 36.74
CA VAL A 279 -17.20 24.41 36.94
C VAL A 279 -17.50 23.53 38.16
N ARG A 280 -16.81 22.39 38.29
CA ARG A 280 -16.99 21.49 39.44
C ARG A 280 -16.60 22.16 40.75
N MET A 281 -15.49 22.88 40.79
CA MET A 281 -15.04 23.61 41.99
C MET A 281 -16.02 24.73 42.41
N ARG A 282 -16.68 25.35 41.44
CA ARG A 282 -17.66 26.41 41.72
C ARG A 282 -18.98 25.88 42.26
N ASN A 283 -19.30 24.62 41.99
CA ASN A 283 -20.55 23.95 42.42
C ASN A 283 -20.35 23.04 43.65
N ALA A 284 -19.15 22.92 44.17
CA ALA A 284 -18.82 22.25 45.44
C ALA A 284 -18.61 23.28 46.54
#